data_b15fba3664fa051910c29554d6b39435
#
_entry.id   b15fba3664fa051910c29554d6b39435
#
_cell.length_a   1.000
_cell.length_b   1.000
_cell.length_c   1.000
_cell.angle_alpha   90.00
_cell.angle_beta   90.00
_cell.angle_gamma   90.00
#
_symmetry.space_group_name_H-M   'P 1'
#
loop_
_entity.id
_entity.type
_entity.pdbx_description
1 polymer ?
#
loop_
_entity_poly.entity_id
_entity_poly.type
_entity_poly.pdbx_seq_one_letter_code
_entity_poly.pdbx_strand_id
1 'polypeptide(L)'
;MQQTREILTFQFGTYANYVGAHFWNQQEANFVYDREGNIAEEQLPQNDILYREGLNDQKQTTYTPRLLSVDLLGTLRHLPVVGELYGNFLPLTDEQNADELQKTKDSVEQSQMLTPGGLDVRKQPPVELSEYQLDLVKGTVDTERKDYKLADTCSSWADYLYARYHPRSLNVLRGMQRQTDVQVLGTQVAGVELWQSVAFNDDFCDRIRMYAEECDALQGFQMLFDIDDGFSGLATKCLEHLNDEYGRASYVLPLHYPRNISYAQADARTAHSIRVVNSVLSYYHLSEQATMFTPLSTLETIWRNTTLQSRRMPGLHWQPDNLYQSSAILAAYLDTVTMGYRLRNTPESLLRFCERVTPSNRNMTAAGLSLPLGMEQEQDLIDFLDGSNNGSLLTQLTPGCEPGDSHVVQSIVARGIPHSRLKRPVDQAGPQLRMAAYKCESVSQMLLLYYQCAYHGSVTHAASLPLPLNTKLPFPYEIFDAHIAADGFKLLGQAEREKDNRVGSAPALAAVQNSSKLGAHLDTLHGQTHRVQLAKLQSYAQSGFEQEEYDTALDKLLEFRDNYKDDHYL
;
A
#
# COMPACT_ATOMS: atom_id res chain seq x y z
N MET A 1 24.45 -21.11 -1.57
CA MET A 1 23.63 -19.97 -2.02
C MET A 1 22.41 -19.94 -1.12
N GLN A 2 22.10 -18.79 -0.54
CA GLN A 2 20.86 -18.64 0.24
C GLN A 2 19.73 -18.62 -0.80
N GLN A 3 18.73 -19.47 -0.62
CA GLN A 3 17.62 -19.58 -1.56
C GLN A 3 16.82 -18.27 -1.51
N THR A 4 16.62 -17.61 -2.66
CA THR A 4 15.80 -16.40 -2.75
C THR A 4 14.38 -16.74 -2.34
N ARG A 5 13.75 -15.88 -1.54
CA ARG A 5 12.39 -16.10 -1.00
C ARG A 5 11.48 -15.07 -1.63
N GLU A 6 11.00 -15.36 -2.83
CA GLU A 6 10.25 -14.42 -3.64
C GLU A 6 8.84 -14.19 -3.09
N ILE A 7 8.33 -12.99 -3.30
CA ILE A 7 6.95 -12.57 -3.01
C ILE A 7 6.33 -12.06 -4.30
N LEU A 8 5.13 -12.53 -4.61
CA LEU A 8 4.30 -11.99 -5.68
C LEU A 8 3.31 -10.97 -5.09
N THR A 9 3.29 -9.77 -5.68
CA THR A 9 2.42 -8.67 -5.22
C THR A 9 1.22 -8.52 -6.15
N PHE A 10 0.04 -8.31 -5.57
CA PHE A 10 -1.21 -8.05 -6.25
C PHE A 10 -1.75 -6.68 -5.89
N GLN A 11 -2.31 -5.97 -6.87
CA GLN A 11 -2.94 -4.67 -6.68
C GLN A 11 -4.27 -4.64 -7.44
N PHE A 12 -5.39 -4.48 -6.74
CA PHE A 12 -6.71 -4.44 -7.34
C PHE A 12 -7.39 -3.10 -7.03
N GLY A 13 -7.58 -2.28 -8.04
CA GLY A 13 -8.28 -1.01 -7.94
C GLY A 13 -7.39 0.22 -8.02
N THR A 14 -8.04 1.34 -8.26
CA THR A 14 -7.34 2.59 -8.54
C THR A 14 -6.52 3.07 -7.35
N TYR A 15 -7.08 3.08 -6.13
CA TYR A 15 -6.35 3.57 -4.95
C TYR A 15 -5.22 2.62 -4.54
N ALA A 16 -5.46 1.30 -4.68
CA ALA A 16 -4.41 0.30 -4.49
C ALA A 16 -3.23 0.52 -5.45
N ASN A 17 -3.51 0.92 -6.69
CA ASN A 17 -2.48 1.26 -7.66
C ASN A 17 -1.78 2.59 -7.36
N TYR A 18 -2.47 3.59 -6.78
CA TYR A 18 -1.82 4.80 -6.25
C TYR A 18 -0.83 4.45 -5.12
N VAL A 19 -1.23 3.65 -4.14
CA VAL A 19 -0.33 3.19 -3.07
C VAL A 19 0.82 2.37 -3.65
N GLY A 20 0.51 1.46 -4.59
CA GLY A 20 1.50 0.64 -5.27
C GLY A 20 2.51 1.43 -6.08
N ALA A 21 2.10 2.46 -6.81
CA ALA A 21 3.01 3.31 -7.58
C ALA A 21 4.06 3.98 -6.66
N HIS A 22 3.64 4.54 -5.52
CA HIS A 22 4.59 5.08 -4.53
C HIS A 22 5.50 3.99 -3.95
N PHE A 23 4.94 2.83 -3.61
CA PHE A 23 5.71 1.71 -3.07
C PHE A 23 6.80 1.26 -4.05
N TRP A 24 6.47 1.05 -5.33
CA TRP A 24 7.43 0.62 -6.33
C TRP A 24 8.45 1.70 -6.68
N ASN A 25 8.06 2.97 -6.70
CA ASN A 25 9.00 4.08 -6.87
C ASN A 25 10.02 4.13 -5.71
N GLN A 26 9.61 3.83 -4.49
CA GLN A 26 10.53 3.73 -3.35
C GLN A 26 11.47 2.52 -3.46
N GLN A 27 10.97 1.38 -3.95
CA GLN A 27 11.82 0.22 -4.21
C GLN A 27 12.87 0.54 -5.28
N GLU A 28 12.48 1.17 -6.39
CA GLU A 28 13.39 1.55 -7.47
C GLU A 28 14.46 2.53 -6.96
N ALA A 29 14.08 3.48 -6.13
CA ALA A 29 15.01 4.42 -5.52
C ALA A 29 16.01 3.77 -4.52
N ASN A 30 15.69 2.58 -4.00
CA ASN A 30 16.55 1.81 -3.11
C ASN A 30 17.56 0.92 -3.87
N PHE A 31 17.49 0.84 -5.21
CA PHE A 31 18.53 0.18 -6.00
C PHE A 31 19.83 0.97 -5.92
N VAL A 32 20.83 0.39 -5.32
CA VAL A 32 22.18 0.97 -5.23
C VAL A 32 23.03 0.33 -6.32
N TYR A 33 23.23 1.06 -7.42
CA TYR A 33 24.07 0.63 -8.54
C TYR A 33 25.56 0.87 -8.27
N ASP A 34 25.91 1.91 -7.50
CA ASP A 34 27.29 2.25 -7.11
C ASP A 34 27.45 2.13 -5.59
N ARG A 35 28.44 1.34 -5.17
CA ARG A 35 28.72 1.03 -3.77
C ARG A 35 29.59 2.09 -3.09
N GLU A 36 29.22 3.35 -3.17
CA GLU A 36 29.84 4.43 -2.40
C GLU A 36 29.12 4.68 -1.07
N GLY A 37 29.14 3.72 -0.15
CA GLY A 37 28.53 3.94 1.16
C GLY A 37 28.94 2.90 2.20
N ASN A 38 29.11 3.33 3.45
CA ASN A 38 29.49 2.52 4.61
C ASN A 38 28.31 1.70 5.22
N ILE A 39 27.21 1.44 4.48
CA ILE A 39 26.13 0.62 4.98
C ILE A 39 26.51 -0.85 4.76
N ALA A 40 26.51 -1.63 5.84
CA ALA A 40 26.77 -3.05 5.76
C ALA A 40 25.74 -3.73 4.82
N GLU A 41 26.22 -4.63 3.96
CA GLU A 41 25.39 -5.30 2.96
C GLU A 41 24.19 -6.04 3.58
N GLU A 42 24.35 -6.48 4.83
CA GLU A 42 23.32 -7.16 5.63
C GLU A 42 22.13 -6.24 6.02
N GLN A 43 22.35 -4.92 5.99
CA GLN A 43 21.35 -3.90 6.34
C GLN A 43 20.62 -3.34 5.11
N LEU A 44 20.91 -3.86 3.93
CA LEU A 44 20.26 -3.50 2.69
C LEU A 44 19.10 -4.45 2.38
N PRO A 45 18.02 -3.97 1.74
CA PRO A 45 16.96 -4.84 1.26
C PRO A 45 17.49 -5.78 0.17
N GLN A 46 16.97 -7.00 0.15
CA GLN A 46 17.21 -7.96 -0.92
C GLN A 46 16.17 -7.74 -2.02
N ASN A 47 16.57 -7.08 -3.10
CA ASN A 47 15.67 -6.70 -4.18
C ASN A 47 15.05 -7.90 -4.90
N ASP A 48 15.77 -9.03 -5.01
CA ASP A 48 15.30 -10.26 -5.66
C ASP A 48 14.01 -10.84 -5.06
N ILE A 49 13.67 -10.45 -3.82
CA ILE A 49 12.42 -10.86 -3.19
C ILE A 49 11.22 -10.31 -3.94
N LEU A 50 11.27 -9.05 -4.34
CA LEU A 50 10.17 -8.33 -4.98
C LEU A 50 10.35 -8.14 -6.49
N TYR A 51 11.57 -8.23 -6.99
CA TYR A 51 11.91 -7.99 -8.39
C TYR A 51 12.34 -9.26 -9.09
N ARG A 52 12.01 -9.34 -10.36
CA ARG A 52 12.53 -10.35 -11.28
C ARG A 52 13.58 -9.75 -12.19
N GLU A 53 14.57 -10.53 -12.51
CA GLU A 53 15.52 -10.26 -13.59
C GLU A 53 14.94 -10.76 -14.92
N GLY A 54 15.10 -10.00 -15.97
CA GLY A 54 14.67 -10.32 -17.31
C GLY A 54 15.59 -9.70 -18.35
N LEU A 55 15.33 -9.95 -19.61
CA LEU A 55 16.04 -9.35 -20.75
C LEU A 55 15.02 -8.60 -21.61
N ASN A 56 15.40 -7.38 -22.05
CA ASN A 56 14.63 -6.67 -23.05
C ASN A 56 14.98 -7.21 -24.47
N ASP A 57 14.29 -6.70 -25.49
CA ASP A 57 14.52 -7.08 -26.90
C ASP A 57 15.95 -6.80 -27.38
N GLN A 58 16.66 -5.89 -26.70
CA GLN A 58 18.07 -5.55 -26.97
C GLN A 58 19.05 -6.42 -26.16
N LYS A 59 18.57 -7.47 -25.46
CA LYS A 59 19.35 -8.36 -24.60
C LYS A 59 20.02 -7.65 -23.42
N GLN A 60 19.49 -6.53 -22.97
CA GLN A 60 19.92 -5.85 -21.75
C GLN A 60 19.15 -6.39 -20.57
N THR A 61 19.83 -6.58 -19.44
CA THR A 61 19.19 -6.99 -18.19
C THR A 61 18.24 -5.91 -17.72
N THR A 62 17.03 -6.33 -17.36
CA THR A 62 15.98 -5.46 -16.80
C THR A 62 15.50 -6.05 -15.49
N TYR A 63 15.21 -5.14 -14.53
CA TYR A 63 14.61 -5.51 -13.26
C TYR A 63 13.19 -4.97 -13.23
N THR A 64 12.24 -5.86 -13.04
CA THR A 64 10.80 -5.49 -13.00
C THR A 64 10.13 -6.09 -11.79
N PRO A 65 9.14 -5.39 -11.19
CA PRO A 65 8.39 -5.91 -10.06
C PRO A 65 7.71 -7.26 -10.35
N ARG A 66 7.70 -8.15 -9.37
CA ARG A 66 6.82 -9.34 -9.36
C ARG A 66 5.41 -8.87 -8.98
N LEU A 67 4.71 -8.31 -9.94
CA LEU A 67 3.47 -7.59 -9.75
C LEU A 67 2.41 -8.01 -10.75
N LEU A 68 1.18 -8.20 -10.25
CA LEU A 68 -0.04 -8.24 -11.02
C LEU A 68 -0.97 -7.12 -10.54
N SER A 69 -1.16 -6.12 -11.39
CA SER A 69 -1.99 -4.94 -11.15
C SER A 69 -3.24 -5.00 -12.01
N VAL A 70 -4.40 -4.78 -11.42
CA VAL A 70 -5.70 -4.73 -12.10
C VAL A 70 -6.31 -3.35 -11.92
N ASP A 71 -6.70 -2.70 -13.03
CA ASP A 71 -7.37 -1.40 -13.00
C ASP A 71 -8.27 -1.19 -14.21
N LEU A 72 -9.02 -0.10 -14.20
CA LEU A 72 -9.87 0.31 -15.31
C LEU A 72 -9.04 0.93 -16.43
N LEU A 73 -9.50 0.80 -17.67
CA LEU A 73 -8.76 1.28 -18.86
C LEU A 73 -8.39 2.77 -18.77
N GLY A 74 -9.28 3.62 -18.27
CA GLY A 74 -9.05 5.06 -18.17
C GLY A 74 -7.99 5.51 -17.17
N THR A 75 -7.50 4.62 -16.31
CA THR A 75 -6.51 4.95 -15.27
C THR A 75 -5.07 4.86 -15.74
N LEU A 76 -4.80 4.12 -16.81
CA LEU A 76 -3.46 4.00 -17.39
C LEU A 76 -2.99 5.28 -18.09
N ARG A 77 -3.92 6.11 -18.58
CA ARG A 77 -3.64 7.35 -19.33
C ARG A 77 -2.62 7.15 -20.46
N HIS A 78 -1.40 7.64 -20.26
CA HIS A 78 -0.30 7.59 -21.23
C HIS A 78 0.47 6.27 -21.20
N LEU A 79 0.32 5.47 -20.14
CA LEU A 79 1.02 4.18 -20.06
C LEU A 79 0.43 3.20 -21.08
N PRO A 80 1.26 2.63 -21.96
CA PRO A 80 0.79 1.61 -22.86
C PRO A 80 0.45 0.32 -22.08
N VAL A 81 -0.59 -0.36 -22.52
CA VAL A 81 -1.02 -1.66 -21.95
C VAL A 81 0.11 -2.71 -22.00
N VAL A 82 1.03 -2.57 -22.93
CA VAL A 82 2.19 -3.48 -23.10
C VAL A 82 3.38 -3.11 -22.20
N GLY A 83 3.30 -2.07 -21.40
CA GLY A 83 4.41 -1.60 -20.55
C GLY A 83 5.52 -0.88 -21.32
N GLU A 84 6.34 -0.12 -20.60
CA GLU A 84 7.35 0.77 -21.21
C GLU A 84 8.61 0.06 -21.71
N LEU A 85 8.90 -1.13 -21.24
CA LEU A 85 10.14 -1.84 -21.56
C LEU A 85 10.19 -2.39 -23.00
N TYR A 86 9.06 -2.44 -23.69
CA TYR A 86 8.88 -3.10 -24.98
C TYR A 86 8.23 -2.19 -26.04
N GLY A 87 8.14 -0.89 -25.80
CA GLY A 87 7.57 0.10 -26.72
C GLY A 87 8.48 1.30 -26.95
N ASN A 88 8.41 1.90 -28.14
CA ASN A 88 9.03 3.19 -28.41
C ASN A 88 8.19 4.32 -27.81
N PHE A 89 8.67 4.94 -26.72
CA PHE A 89 7.96 5.97 -25.94
C PHE A 89 8.08 7.39 -26.46
N LEU A 90 8.75 7.61 -27.57
CA LEU A 90 8.67 8.92 -28.21
C LEU A 90 7.24 9.14 -28.68
N PRO A 91 6.60 10.28 -28.35
CA PRO A 91 5.33 10.63 -28.96
C PRO A 91 5.50 10.47 -30.46
N LEU A 92 4.77 9.52 -31.04
CA LEU A 92 4.82 9.26 -32.47
C LEU A 92 4.58 10.58 -33.18
N THR A 93 5.43 10.93 -34.13
CA THR A 93 5.18 12.07 -35.00
C THR A 93 3.83 11.84 -35.74
N ASP A 94 3.16 12.90 -36.19
CA ASP A 94 1.86 12.79 -36.86
C ASP A 94 1.90 11.79 -38.04
N GLU A 95 3.04 11.64 -38.70
CA GLU A 95 3.26 10.68 -39.79
C GLU A 95 3.32 9.22 -39.27
N GLN A 96 4.00 8.97 -38.14
CA GLN A 96 4.07 7.65 -37.52
C GLN A 96 2.73 7.21 -36.92
N ASN A 97 1.96 8.15 -36.36
CA ASN A 97 0.58 7.93 -35.95
C ASN A 97 -0.33 7.53 -37.13
N ALA A 98 -0.11 8.10 -38.31
CA ALA A 98 -0.89 7.78 -39.51
C ALA A 98 -0.58 6.34 -40.03
N ASP A 99 0.69 5.92 -39.95
CA ASP A 99 1.11 4.57 -40.39
C ASP A 99 0.65 3.46 -39.42
N GLU A 100 0.74 3.69 -38.10
CA GLU A 100 0.18 2.73 -37.15
C GLU A 100 -1.34 2.64 -37.22
N LEU A 101 -1.98 3.77 -37.51
CA LEU A 101 -3.42 3.85 -37.72
C LEU A 101 -3.87 3.05 -38.93
N GLN A 102 -3.08 3.07 -40.00
CA GLN A 102 -3.36 2.28 -41.22
C GLN A 102 -3.20 0.79 -40.92
N LYS A 103 -2.11 0.38 -40.24
CA LYS A 103 -1.88 -1.02 -39.84
C LYS A 103 -2.99 -1.53 -38.90
N THR A 104 -3.49 -0.70 -37.99
CA THR A 104 -4.60 -1.06 -37.10
C THR A 104 -5.91 -1.17 -37.87
N LYS A 105 -6.17 -0.29 -38.86
CA LYS A 105 -7.33 -0.40 -39.75
C LYS A 105 -7.28 -1.68 -40.57
N ASP A 106 -6.15 -2.01 -41.17
CA ASP A 106 -5.97 -3.21 -42.01
C ASP A 106 -6.18 -4.49 -41.18
N SER A 107 -5.70 -4.51 -39.92
CA SER A 107 -5.93 -5.64 -39.00
C SER A 107 -7.38 -5.73 -38.50
N VAL A 108 -8.08 -4.60 -38.34
CA VAL A 108 -9.50 -4.55 -37.98
C VAL A 108 -10.38 -4.93 -39.13
N GLU A 109 -10.06 -4.51 -40.37
CA GLU A 109 -10.80 -4.91 -41.57
C GLU A 109 -10.66 -6.44 -41.85
N GLN A 110 -9.49 -7.03 -41.59
CA GLN A 110 -9.33 -8.48 -41.62
C GLN A 110 -10.14 -9.21 -40.53
N SER A 111 -10.31 -8.60 -39.33
CA SER A 111 -11.15 -9.16 -38.25
C SER A 111 -12.64 -8.98 -38.51
N GLN A 112 -13.06 -7.93 -39.23
CA GLN A 112 -14.46 -7.67 -39.58
C GLN A 112 -15.04 -8.68 -40.62
N MET A 113 -14.18 -9.36 -41.37
CA MET A 113 -14.61 -10.48 -42.22
C MET A 113 -15.08 -11.70 -41.42
N LEU A 114 -14.86 -11.75 -40.10
CA LEU A 114 -15.14 -12.89 -39.24
C LEU A 114 -16.32 -12.69 -38.27
N THR A 115 -16.89 -11.49 -38.16
CA THR A 115 -18.04 -11.23 -37.24
C THR A 115 -19.08 -10.33 -37.88
N PRO A 116 -20.39 -10.70 -37.86
CA PRO A 116 -21.50 -9.90 -38.41
C PRO A 116 -22.00 -8.82 -37.48
N GLY A 117 -21.15 -8.12 -36.79
CA GLY A 117 -21.49 -6.99 -35.90
C GLY A 117 -20.33 -6.02 -35.87
N GLY A 118 -20.52 -4.84 -36.47
CA GLY A 118 -19.46 -3.85 -36.62
C GLY A 118 -18.78 -3.51 -35.30
N LEU A 119 -17.45 -3.58 -35.28
CA LEU A 119 -16.63 -3.11 -34.16
C LEU A 119 -16.66 -1.58 -34.12
N ASP A 120 -17.22 -0.99 -33.08
CA ASP A 120 -17.19 0.46 -32.84
C ASP A 120 -15.84 0.83 -32.19
N VAL A 121 -14.85 1.17 -33.00
CA VAL A 121 -13.51 1.58 -32.53
C VAL A 121 -13.56 3.06 -32.13
N ARG A 122 -13.74 3.33 -30.86
CA ARG A 122 -13.66 4.71 -30.32
C ARG A 122 -12.21 5.06 -30.00
N LYS A 123 -11.64 6.01 -30.72
CA LYS A 123 -10.35 6.62 -30.38
C LYS A 123 -10.49 7.48 -29.13
N GLN A 124 -9.66 7.21 -28.15
CA GLN A 124 -9.47 8.17 -27.08
C GLN A 124 -8.59 9.33 -27.60
N PRO A 125 -8.90 10.58 -27.20
CA PRO A 125 -8.01 11.70 -27.52
C PRO A 125 -6.62 11.44 -26.92
N PRO A 126 -5.53 11.84 -27.60
CA PRO A 126 -4.18 11.71 -27.07
C PRO A 126 -4.09 12.45 -25.74
N VAL A 127 -3.54 11.79 -24.73
CA VAL A 127 -3.33 12.39 -23.41
C VAL A 127 -2.05 13.22 -23.48
N GLU A 128 -2.14 14.51 -23.19
CA GLU A 128 -0.97 15.39 -23.08
C GLU A 128 -0.09 14.90 -21.90
N LEU A 129 1.20 14.70 -22.17
CA LEU A 129 2.17 14.35 -21.15
C LEU A 129 2.46 15.56 -20.24
N SER A 130 2.51 15.34 -18.94
CA SER A 130 2.96 16.35 -17.99
C SER A 130 4.45 16.66 -18.18
N GLU A 131 4.90 17.78 -17.65
CA GLU A 131 6.31 18.17 -17.71
C GLU A 131 7.22 17.12 -17.01
N TYR A 132 6.76 16.52 -15.91
CA TYR A 132 7.45 15.42 -15.24
C TYR A 132 7.64 14.21 -16.16
N GLN A 133 6.59 13.81 -16.86
CA GLN A 133 6.63 12.66 -17.77
C GLN A 133 7.53 12.91 -18.98
N LEU A 134 7.51 14.12 -19.51
CA LEU A 134 8.42 14.51 -20.61
C LEU A 134 9.90 14.45 -20.18
N ASP A 135 10.20 14.92 -18.99
CA ASP A 135 11.57 14.87 -18.45
C ASP A 135 11.96 13.43 -18.08
N LEU A 136 10.99 12.61 -17.62
CA LEU A 136 11.21 11.19 -17.33
C LEU A 136 11.60 10.42 -18.59
N VAL A 137 10.88 10.62 -19.69
CA VAL A 137 11.18 9.99 -21.00
C VAL A 137 12.56 10.43 -21.51
N LYS A 138 12.94 11.71 -21.29
CA LYS A 138 14.25 12.23 -21.69
C LYS A 138 15.39 11.80 -20.76
N GLY A 139 15.09 11.22 -19.59
CA GLY A 139 16.09 10.93 -18.56
C GLY A 139 16.68 12.18 -17.89
N THR A 140 15.95 13.30 -17.90
CA THR A 140 16.39 14.61 -17.41
C THR A 140 15.60 15.08 -16.18
N VAL A 141 15.01 14.17 -15.43
CA VAL A 141 14.25 14.51 -14.22
C VAL A 141 15.17 15.14 -13.18
N ASP A 142 14.89 16.40 -12.83
CA ASP A 142 15.58 17.11 -11.74
C ASP A 142 14.76 16.98 -10.45
N THR A 143 15.15 16.05 -9.60
CA THR A 143 14.48 15.78 -8.33
C THR A 143 14.79 16.81 -7.24
N GLU A 144 15.82 17.63 -7.41
CA GLU A 144 16.29 18.53 -6.35
C GLU A 144 15.82 19.97 -6.56
N ARG A 145 15.77 20.44 -7.80
CA ARG A 145 15.54 21.87 -8.11
C ARG A 145 14.19 22.16 -8.75
N LYS A 146 13.67 21.23 -9.57
CA LYS A 146 12.48 21.48 -10.37
C LYS A 146 11.21 21.07 -9.60
N ASP A 147 10.25 21.98 -9.51
CA ASP A 147 8.94 21.72 -8.95
C ASP A 147 7.95 21.35 -10.07
N TYR A 148 7.57 20.10 -10.13
CA TYR A 148 6.63 19.58 -11.12
C TYR A 148 5.15 19.71 -10.69
N LYS A 149 4.89 20.21 -9.47
CA LYS A 149 3.54 20.38 -8.91
C LYS A 149 2.65 19.14 -9.04
N LEU A 150 3.25 17.98 -8.75
CA LEU A 150 2.56 16.70 -8.90
C LEU A 150 1.28 16.61 -8.07
N ALA A 151 1.21 17.24 -6.91
CA ALA A 151 0.00 17.30 -6.09
C ALA A 151 -1.20 17.93 -6.82
N ASP A 152 -0.95 18.88 -7.73
CA ASP A 152 -1.98 19.59 -8.48
C ASP A 152 -2.25 18.96 -9.85
N THR A 153 -1.24 18.33 -10.45
CA THR A 153 -1.28 17.87 -11.85
C THR A 153 -1.60 16.38 -11.99
N CYS A 154 -1.32 15.57 -10.97
CA CYS A 154 -1.61 14.13 -11.02
C CYS A 154 -3.12 13.86 -11.01
N SER A 155 -3.58 13.15 -12.00
CA SER A 155 -4.97 12.68 -12.10
C SER A 155 -5.06 11.16 -12.11
N SER A 156 -3.92 10.46 -12.22
CA SER A 156 -3.79 9.02 -12.16
C SER A 156 -2.46 8.61 -11.51
N TRP A 157 -2.40 7.40 -10.97
CA TRP A 157 -1.18 6.80 -10.46
C TRP A 157 -0.09 6.66 -11.53
N ALA A 158 -0.46 6.52 -12.79
CA ALA A 158 0.46 6.47 -13.91
C ALA A 158 1.25 7.77 -14.11
N ASP A 159 0.70 8.92 -13.67
CA ASP A 159 1.29 10.24 -13.91
C ASP A 159 2.61 10.46 -13.16
N TYR A 160 2.85 9.72 -12.06
CA TYR A 160 4.07 9.80 -11.26
C TYR A 160 4.82 8.47 -11.12
N LEU A 161 4.40 7.44 -11.87
CA LEU A 161 5.09 6.15 -11.87
C LEU A 161 6.48 6.32 -12.48
N TYR A 162 7.50 5.97 -11.68
CA TYR A 162 8.90 5.94 -12.09
C TYR A 162 9.38 4.51 -12.35
N ALA A 163 8.89 3.55 -11.54
CA ALA A 163 9.24 2.14 -11.66
C ALA A 163 8.69 1.55 -12.96
N ARG A 164 9.48 0.72 -13.62
CA ARG A 164 9.11 0.10 -14.89
C ARG A 164 8.42 -1.22 -14.68
N TYR A 165 7.17 -1.33 -15.13
CA TYR A 165 6.40 -2.57 -15.04
C TYR A 165 6.62 -3.47 -16.26
N HIS A 166 6.60 -4.78 -16.01
CA HIS A 166 6.58 -5.76 -17.09
C HIS A 166 5.19 -5.75 -17.78
N PRO A 167 5.08 -6.00 -19.09
CA PRO A 167 3.79 -6.06 -19.79
C PRO A 167 2.76 -6.99 -19.16
N ARG A 168 3.20 -8.11 -18.59
CA ARG A 168 2.31 -9.06 -17.89
C ARG A 168 1.74 -8.50 -16.57
N SER A 169 2.38 -7.47 -15.99
CA SER A 169 1.95 -6.87 -14.71
C SER A 169 0.64 -6.11 -14.87
N LEU A 170 0.39 -5.51 -16.03
CA LEU A 170 -0.77 -4.66 -16.25
C LEU A 170 -1.96 -5.46 -16.78
N ASN A 171 -3.01 -5.55 -15.99
CA ASN A 171 -4.26 -6.22 -16.35
C ASN A 171 -5.38 -5.18 -16.37
N VAL A 172 -5.81 -4.82 -17.57
CA VAL A 172 -6.79 -3.76 -17.79
C VAL A 172 -8.16 -4.36 -18.01
N LEU A 173 -9.14 -3.93 -17.24
CA LEU A 173 -10.52 -4.32 -17.43
C LEU A 173 -11.08 -3.63 -18.68
N ARG A 174 -11.09 -4.38 -19.79
CA ARG A 174 -11.56 -3.91 -21.09
C ARG A 174 -13.08 -3.75 -21.08
N GLY A 175 -13.57 -2.67 -21.67
CA GLY A 175 -15.00 -2.36 -21.71
C GLY A 175 -15.49 -1.55 -20.52
N MET A 176 -14.67 -1.34 -19.50
CA MET A 176 -14.98 -0.52 -18.34
C MET A 176 -14.18 0.78 -18.38
N GLN A 177 -14.87 1.93 -18.52
CA GLN A 177 -14.27 3.25 -18.48
C GLN A 177 -14.53 3.92 -17.13
N ARG A 178 -13.54 4.62 -16.59
CA ARG A 178 -13.54 5.22 -15.25
C ARG A 178 -14.79 6.03 -14.86
N GLN A 179 -15.45 6.69 -15.80
CA GLN A 179 -16.56 7.60 -15.49
C GLN A 179 -17.95 6.96 -15.58
N THR A 180 -18.13 5.95 -16.41
CA THR A 180 -19.43 5.31 -16.64
C THR A 180 -19.57 3.98 -15.95
N ASP A 181 -18.48 3.28 -15.65
CA ASP A 181 -18.47 1.89 -15.25
C ASP A 181 -18.19 1.67 -13.74
N VAL A 182 -17.96 2.76 -12.99
CA VAL A 182 -17.91 2.71 -11.51
C VAL A 182 -19.22 2.14 -10.93
N GLN A 183 -20.33 2.27 -11.65
CA GLN A 183 -21.60 1.64 -11.26
C GLN A 183 -21.62 0.14 -11.56
N VAL A 184 -20.91 -0.33 -12.59
CA VAL A 184 -20.88 -1.75 -12.98
C VAL A 184 -20.01 -2.56 -12.03
N LEU A 185 -18.85 -2.05 -11.61
CA LEU A 185 -17.96 -2.68 -10.64
C LEU A 185 -18.13 -2.07 -9.22
N GLY A 186 -19.35 -1.63 -8.88
CA GLY A 186 -19.60 -0.95 -7.61
C GLY A 186 -19.82 -1.88 -6.42
N THR A 187 -20.10 -3.18 -6.66
CA THR A 187 -20.41 -4.17 -5.61
C THR A 187 -19.37 -5.28 -5.58
N GLN A 188 -19.14 -5.81 -4.39
CA GLN A 188 -18.27 -6.97 -4.19
C GLN A 188 -18.70 -8.15 -5.08
N VAL A 189 -20.00 -8.40 -5.21
CA VAL A 189 -20.56 -9.48 -6.05
C VAL A 189 -20.23 -9.29 -7.52
N ALA A 190 -20.28 -8.05 -8.06
CA ALA A 190 -19.88 -7.78 -9.43
C ALA A 190 -18.40 -8.13 -9.69
N GLY A 191 -17.54 -7.95 -8.69
CA GLY A 191 -16.14 -8.41 -8.76
C GLY A 191 -16.02 -9.93 -8.77
N VAL A 192 -16.84 -10.64 -8.00
CA VAL A 192 -16.93 -12.11 -8.01
C VAL A 192 -17.41 -12.62 -9.37
N GLU A 193 -18.45 -12.01 -9.94
CA GLU A 193 -18.94 -12.35 -11.28
C GLU A 193 -17.88 -12.13 -12.36
N LEU A 194 -17.13 -11.03 -12.26
CA LEU A 194 -16.04 -10.77 -13.18
C LEU A 194 -14.93 -11.83 -13.08
N TRP A 195 -14.58 -12.26 -11.86
CA TRP A 195 -13.62 -13.37 -11.67
C TRP A 195 -14.11 -14.66 -12.32
N GLN A 196 -15.42 -14.95 -12.25
CA GLN A 196 -16.01 -16.14 -12.84
C GLN A 196 -16.08 -16.10 -14.38
N SER A 197 -15.84 -14.93 -15.00
CA SER A 197 -15.82 -14.83 -16.44
C SER A 197 -14.58 -15.54 -17.02
N VAL A 198 -14.79 -16.48 -17.93
CA VAL A 198 -13.71 -17.27 -18.56
C VAL A 198 -12.62 -16.37 -19.16
N ALA A 199 -13.01 -15.28 -19.81
CA ALA A 199 -12.07 -14.37 -20.46
C ALA A 199 -11.11 -13.67 -19.48
N PHE A 200 -11.55 -13.37 -18.25
CA PHE A 200 -10.69 -12.76 -17.24
C PHE A 200 -9.91 -13.83 -16.47
N ASN A 201 -10.61 -14.87 -16.01
CA ASN A 201 -10.04 -15.89 -15.13
C ASN A 201 -8.87 -16.62 -15.78
N ASP A 202 -9.05 -17.14 -17.01
CA ASP A 202 -8.03 -17.93 -17.68
C ASP A 202 -6.75 -17.11 -17.93
N ASP A 203 -6.88 -15.87 -18.45
CA ASP A 203 -5.71 -15.00 -18.70
C ASP A 203 -5.02 -14.60 -17.40
N PHE A 204 -5.79 -14.29 -16.36
CA PHE A 204 -5.23 -13.82 -15.09
C PHE A 204 -4.56 -14.96 -14.31
N CYS A 205 -5.19 -16.14 -14.24
CA CYS A 205 -4.59 -17.33 -13.62
C CYS A 205 -3.33 -17.81 -14.36
N ASP A 206 -3.31 -17.74 -15.69
CA ASP A 206 -2.09 -18.02 -16.47
C ASP A 206 -0.95 -17.06 -16.13
N ARG A 207 -1.23 -15.77 -15.94
CA ARG A 207 -0.22 -14.78 -15.52
C ARG A 207 0.28 -15.06 -14.10
N ILE A 208 -0.60 -15.45 -13.16
CA ILE A 208 -0.18 -15.88 -11.81
C ILE A 208 0.78 -17.07 -11.92
N ARG A 209 0.40 -18.09 -12.69
CA ARG A 209 1.21 -19.29 -12.90
C ARG A 209 2.59 -18.93 -13.45
N MET A 210 2.66 -18.10 -14.50
CA MET A 210 3.93 -17.67 -15.10
C MET A 210 4.86 -17.00 -14.07
N TYR A 211 4.34 -16.12 -13.20
CA TYR A 211 5.16 -15.50 -12.16
C TYR A 211 5.56 -16.48 -11.07
N ALA A 212 4.69 -17.42 -10.71
CA ALA A 212 4.98 -18.43 -9.69
C ALA A 212 6.06 -19.42 -10.19
N GLU A 213 6.01 -19.83 -11.45
CA GLU A 213 7.01 -20.70 -12.09
C GLU A 213 8.39 -20.02 -12.25
N GLU A 214 8.43 -18.70 -12.36
CA GLU A 214 9.69 -17.93 -12.39
C GLU A 214 10.34 -17.77 -11.00
N CYS A 215 9.68 -18.17 -9.92
CA CYS A 215 10.21 -18.10 -8.57
C CYS A 215 10.97 -19.38 -8.19
N ASP A 216 12.17 -19.23 -7.64
CA ASP A 216 12.94 -20.37 -7.11
C ASP A 216 12.35 -20.90 -5.80
N ALA A 217 11.84 -20.00 -4.94
CA ALA A 217 11.25 -20.33 -3.64
C ALA A 217 10.15 -19.35 -3.25
N LEU A 218 9.02 -19.37 -3.97
CA LEU A 218 7.85 -18.55 -3.66
C LEU A 218 7.45 -18.72 -2.19
N GLN A 219 7.63 -17.65 -1.37
CA GLN A 219 7.30 -17.69 0.04
C GLN A 219 5.88 -17.24 0.36
N GLY A 220 5.27 -16.44 -0.49
CA GLY A 220 3.91 -15.96 -0.25
C GLY A 220 3.50 -14.78 -1.12
N PHE A 221 2.39 -14.17 -0.73
CA PHE A 221 1.69 -13.15 -1.48
C PHE A 221 1.50 -11.88 -0.65
N GLN A 222 1.66 -10.73 -1.29
CA GLN A 222 1.30 -9.42 -0.77
C GLN A 222 0.17 -8.86 -1.62
N MET A 223 -0.94 -8.45 -1.02
CA MET A 223 -2.12 -8.01 -1.77
C MET A 223 -2.65 -6.69 -1.24
N LEU A 224 -2.81 -5.72 -2.13
CA LEU A 224 -3.47 -4.45 -1.88
C LEU A 224 -4.73 -4.38 -2.71
N PHE A 225 -5.85 -3.94 -2.14
CA PHE A 225 -7.07 -3.78 -2.93
C PHE A 225 -8.00 -2.72 -2.36
N ASP A 226 -8.78 -2.11 -3.25
CA ASP A 226 -9.84 -1.17 -2.88
C ASP A 226 -11.02 -1.96 -2.31
N ILE A 227 -11.30 -1.77 -1.00
CA ILE A 227 -12.34 -2.55 -0.31
C ILE A 227 -13.75 -2.01 -0.58
N ASP A 228 -13.84 -0.77 -1.02
CA ASP A 228 -15.09 -0.02 -1.09
C ASP A 228 -15.94 -0.32 -2.35
N ASP A 229 -15.44 -1.13 -3.28
CA ASP A 229 -16.07 -1.43 -4.58
C ASP A 229 -15.84 -2.89 -5.01
N GLY A 230 -16.11 -3.22 -6.28
CA GLY A 230 -16.04 -4.57 -6.81
C GLY A 230 -14.62 -5.13 -6.96
N PHE A 231 -13.59 -4.31 -6.88
CA PHE A 231 -12.22 -4.83 -6.79
C PHE A 231 -12.02 -5.71 -5.56
N SER A 232 -12.80 -5.49 -4.51
CA SER A 232 -12.82 -6.35 -3.32
C SER A 232 -13.27 -7.78 -3.63
N GLY A 233 -14.24 -7.95 -4.52
CA GLY A 233 -14.70 -9.27 -4.97
C GLY A 233 -13.64 -9.99 -5.82
N LEU A 234 -12.97 -9.27 -6.71
CA LEU A 234 -11.84 -9.81 -7.47
C LEU A 234 -10.71 -10.25 -6.54
N ALA A 235 -10.34 -9.42 -5.58
CA ALA A 235 -9.25 -9.68 -4.65
C ALA A 235 -9.53 -10.89 -3.76
N THR A 236 -10.75 -11.00 -3.21
CA THR A 236 -11.13 -12.12 -2.34
C THR A 236 -11.17 -13.45 -3.11
N LYS A 237 -11.66 -13.46 -4.36
CA LYS A 237 -11.63 -14.66 -5.21
C LYS A 237 -10.22 -15.01 -5.70
N CYS A 238 -9.38 -14.02 -5.97
CA CYS A 238 -7.98 -14.27 -6.24
C CYS A 238 -7.28 -14.91 -5.03
N LEU A 239 -7.53 -14.42 -3.82
CA LEU A 239 -6.97 -14.98 -2.59
C LEU A 239 -7.40 -16.43 -2.36
N GLU A 240 -8.68 -16.76 -2.60
CA GLU A 240 -9.18 -18.13 -2.57
C GLU A 240 -8.41 -19.03 -3.54
N HIS A 241 -8.28 -18.61 -4.80
CA HIS A 241 -7.50 -19.33 -5.81
C HIS A 241 -6.02 -19.53 -5.40
N LEU A 242 -5.38 -18.49 -4.83
CA LEU A 242 -4.01 -18.57 -4.36
C LEU A 242 -3.83 -19.56 -3.19
N ASN A 243 -4.82 -19.67 -2.33
CA ASN A 243 -4.80 -20.65 -1.22
C ASN A 243 -4.98 -22.08 -1.76
N ASP A 244 -5.92 -22.28 -2.70
CA ASP A 244 -6.22 -23.58 -3.26
C ASP A 244 -5.04 -24.15 -4.08
N GLU A 245 -4.41 -23.30 -4.91
CA GLU A 245 -3.36 -23.76 -5.82
C GLU A 245 -1.96 -23.75 -5.20
N TYR A 246 -1.65 -22.79 -4.32
CA TYR A 246 -0.29 -22.58 -3.82
C TYR A 246 -0.13 -22.80 -2.31
N GLY A 247 -1.15 -22.56 -1.51
CA GLY A 247 -1.11 -22.77 -0.06
C GLY A 247 0.01 -22.00 0.64
N ARG A 248 0.26 -20.74 0.25
CA ARG A 248 1.33 -19.90 0.79
C ARG A 248 0.77 -18.77 1.64
N ALA A 249 1.62 -18.22 2.52
CA ALA A 249 1.23 -17.10 3.38
C ALA A 249 0.81 -15.87 2.57
N SER A 250 -0.21 -15.17 3.05
CA SER A 250 -0.72 -13.95 2.46
C SER A 250 -0.75 -12.80 3.47
N TYR A 251 -0.18 -11.65 3.08
CA TYR A 251 -0.36 -10.39 3.78
C TYR A 251 -1.25 -9.48 2.95
N VAL A 252 -2.45 -9.22 3.44
CA VAL A 252 -3.50 -8.52 2.70
C VAL A 252 -3.77 -7.15 3.31
N LEU A 253 -3.84 -6.13 2.46
CA LEU A 253 -4.06 -4.74 2.86
C LEU A 253 -5.31 -4.19 2.14
N PRO A 254 -6.49 -4.33 2.74
CA PRO A 254 -7.70 -3.67 2.24
C PRO A 254 -7.60 -2.17 2.49
N LEU A 255 -7.82 -1.38 1.44
CA LEU A 255 -7.66 0.07 1.43
C LEU A 255 -9.01 0.76 1.34
N HIS A 256 -9.30 1.64 2.30
CA HIS A 256 -10.47 2.50 2.26
C HIS A 256 -10.18 3.77 1.45
N TYR A 257 -10.89 3.93 0.37
CA TYR A 257 -10.73 5.06 -0.53
C TYR A 257 -11.20 6.37 0.14
N PRO A 258 -10.39 7.44 0.14
CA PRO A 258 -10.75 8.71 0.76
C PRO A 258 -11.75 9.49 -0.13
N ARG A 259 -13.04 9.16 -0.06
CA ARG A 259 -14.12 9.85 -0.79
C ARG A 259 -14.94 10.73 0.12
N ASN A 260 -15.30 11.91 -0.36
CA ASN A 260 -16.28 12.77 0.28
C ASN A 260 -17.68 12.26 -0.05
N ILE A 261 -18.41 11.78 0.96
CA ILE A 261 -19.78 11.30 0.83
C ILE A 261 -20.70 12.31 1.53
N SER A 262 -21.33 13.17 0.76
CA SER A 262 -22.34 14.10 1.29
C SER A 262 -23.65 13.37 1.56
N TYR A 263 -23.94 13.06 2.81
CA TYR A 263 -25.18 12.36 3.22
C TYR A 263 -26.47 13.16 3.01
N ALA A 264 -26.38 14.38 2.52
CA ALA A 264 -27.56 15.19 2.21
C ALA A 264 -28.39 14.62 1.06
N GLN A 265 -27.78 13.87 0.14
CA GLN A 265 -28.43 13.29 -1.04
C GLN A 265 -28.76 11.81 -0.80
N ALA A 266 -29.90 11.35 -1.37
CA ALA A 266 -30.34 9.95 -1.28
C ALA A 266 -29.31 8.98 -1.91
N ASP A 267 -28.73 9.38 -3.05
CA ASP A 267 -27.72 8.61 -3.78
C ASP A 267 -26.44 8.38 -2.95
N ALA A 268 -26.04 9.36 -2.14
CA ALA A 268 -24.90 9.25 -1.27
C ALA A 268 -25.13 8.25 -0.11
N ARG A 269 -26.35 8.17 0.40
CA ARG A 269 -26.72 7.14 1.42
C ARG A 269 -26.69 5.75 0.84
N THR A 270 -27.16 5.58 -0.38
CA THR A 270 -27.12 4.31 -1.11
C THR A 270 -25.66 3.88 -1.36
N ALA A 271 -24.82 4.80 -1.87
CA ALA A 271 -23.41 4.56 -2.09
C ALA A 271 -22.68 4.17 -0.78
N HIS A 272 -22.99 4.85 0.33
CA HIS A 272 -22.46 4.46 1.63
C HIS A 272 -22.88 3.07 2.05
N SER A 273 -24.17 2.71 1.89
CA SER A 273 -24.66 1.38 2.24
C SER A 273 -23.97 0.29 1.40
N ILE A 274 -23.77 0.52 0.11
CA ILE A 274 -23.04 -0.40 -0.77
C ILE A 274 -21.61 -0.58 -0.27
N ARG A 275 -20.89 0.52 0.00
CA ARG A 275 -19.52 0.50 0.53
C ARG A 275 -19.42 -0.33 1.82
N VAL A 276 -20.36 -0.15 2.73
CA VAL A 276 -20.35 -0.85 4.01
C VAL A 276 -20.64 -2.35 3.83
N VAL A 277 -21.56 -2.71 2.92
CA VAL A 277 -21.82 -4.11 2.55
C VAL A 277 -20.57 -4.73 1.90
N ASN A 278 -19.92 -4.03 0.97
CA ASN A 278 -18.67 -4.50 0.37
C ASN A 278 -17.60 -4.79 1.44
N SER A 279 -17.47 -3.92 2.45
CA SER A 279 -16.52 -4.10 3.55
C SER A 279 -16.85 -5.32 4.41
N VAL A 280 -18.15 -5.59 4.72
CA VAL A 280 -18.57 -6.77 5.49
C VAL A 280 -18.20 -8.05 4.75
N LEU A 281 -18.61 -8.15 3.48
CA LEU A 281 -18.32 -9.32 2.66
C LEU A 281 -16.83 -9.56 2.51
N SER A 282 -16.07 -8.49 2.33
CA SER A 282 -14.60 -8.59 2.24
C SER A 282 -13.98 -9.07 3.55
N TYR A 283 -14.37 -8.50 4.70
CA TYR A 283 -13.82 -8.93 5.99
C TYR A 283 -14.23 -10.36 6.34
N TYR A 284 -15.44 -10.79 5.97
CA TYR A 284 -15.86 -12.17 6.09
C TYR A 284 -14.89 -13.10 5.34
N HIS A 285 -14.68 -12.87 4.04
CA HIS A 285 -13.77 -13.70 3.25
C HIS A 285 -12.32 -13.63 3.75
N LEU A 286 -11.83 -12.44 4.15
CA LEU A 286 -10.48 -12.28 4.67
C LEU A 286 -10.28 -12.99 6.01
N SER A 287 -11.29 -13.02 6.88
CA SER A 287 -11.22 -13.73 8.16
C SER A 287 -11.00 -15.24 7.99
N GLU A 288 -11.48 -15.81 6.88
CA GLU A 288 -11.35 -17.22 6.56
C GLU A 288 -10.11 -17.54 5.70
N GLN A 289 -9.73 -16.62 4.79
CA GLN A 289 -8.77 -16.90 3.72
C GLN A 289 -7.39 -16.25 3.93
N ALA A 290 -7.30 -15.09 4.58
CA ALA A 290 -6.05 -14.40 4.73
C ALA A 290 -5.21 -14.96 5.89
N THR A 291 -3.90 -15.15 5.68
CA THR A 291 -2.99 -15.44 6.81
C THR A 291 -2.94 -14.25 7.76
N MET A 292 -2.86 -13.05 7.22
CA MET A 292 -2.95 -11.79 7.95
C MET A 292 -3.53 -10.70 7.06
N PHE A 293 -4.40 -9.84 7.62
CA PHE A 293 -4.84 -8.64 6.90
C PHE A 293 -4.87 -7.41 7.79
N THR A 294 -4.59 -6.26 7.19
CA THR A 294 -4.49 -4.97 7.88
C THR A 294 -5.26 -3.90 7.11
N PRO A 295 -6.47 -3.53 7.55
CA PRO A 295 -7.23 -2.46 6.92
C PRO A 295 -6.56 -1.10 7.09
N LEU A 296 -6.46 -0.33 6.00
CA LEU A 296 -5.76 0.95 5.99
C LEU A 296 -6.66 2.11 5.55
N SER A 297 -6.51 3.24 6.22
CA SER A 297 -7.11 4.53 5.84
C SER A 297 -6.28 5.69 6.37
N THR A 298 -6.20 6.76 5.60
CA THR A 298 -5.64 8.05 6.03
C THR A 298 -6.68 8.97 6.67
N LEU A 299 -7.95 8.54 6.69
CA LEU A 299 -9.05 9.28 7.30
C LEU A 299 -9.18 8.96 8.79
N GLU A 300 -9.61 9.94 9.58
CA GLU A 300 -9.90 9.77 10.99
C GLU A 300 -11.05 8.78 11.20
N THR A 301 -12.11 8.91 10.43
CA THR A 301 -13.22 7.96 10.38
C THR A 301 -13.58 7.61 8.93
N ILE A 302 -14.00 6.35 8.71
CA ILE A 302 -14.46 5.88 7.39
C ILE A 302 -15.98 5.74 7.32
N TRP A 303 -16.65 5.78 8.48
CA TRP A 303 -18.10 5.59 8.60
C TRP A 303 -18.79 6.92 8.89
N ARG A 304 -19.90 7.20 8.19
CA ARG A 304 -20.76 8.38 8.40
C ARG A 304 -20.02 9.74 8.38
N ASN A 305 -19.03 9.87 7.51
CA ASN A 305 -18.33 11.14 7.36
C ASN A 305 -19.17 12.16 6.59
N THR A 306 -19.48 13.27 7.22
CA THR A 306 -20.07 14.46 6.56
C THR A 306 -18.99 15.35 5.94
N THR A 307 -17.77 15.25 6.44
CA THR A 307 -16.58 15.96 5.95
C THR A 307 -15.39 15.01 5.98
N LEU A 308 -14.52 15.09 4.97
CA LEU A 308 -13.25 14.36 5.00
C LEU A 308 -12.33 15.00 6.03
N GLN A 309 -11.97 14.24 7.05
CA GLN A 309 -10.96 14.63 8.03
C GLN A 309 -9.78 13.66 7.94
N SER A 310 -8.61 14.21 7.63
CA SER A 310 -7.37 13.45 7.68
C SER A 310 -6.98 13.15 9.13
N ARG A 311 -6.38 11.99 9.35
CA ARG A 311 -5.73 11.70 10.64
C ARG A 311 -4.64 12.72 10.91
N ARG A 312 -4.51 13.12 12.17
CA ARG A 312 -3.41 13.99 12.58
C ARG A 312 -2.14 13.17 12.72
N MET A 313 -1.15 13.49 11.90
CA MET A 313 0.20 12.95 12.01
C MET A 313 1.17 14.08 12.31
N PRO A 314 1.93 14.02 13.43
CA PRO A 314 2.90 15.06 13.76
C PRO A 314 3.92 15.27 12.63
N GLY A 315 4.08 16.51 12.18
CA GLY A 315 5.02 16.86 11.11
C GLY A 315 4.53 16.61 9.68
N LEU A 316 3.26 16.18 9.49
CA LEU A 316 2.65 16.01 8.17
C LEU A 316 1.34 16.81 8.04
N HIS A 317 1.18 17.40 6.86
CA HIS A 317 -0.05 18.06 6.42
C HIS A 317 -0.37 17.66 4.98
N TRP A 318 -1.57 17.14 4.73
CA TRP A 318 -2.01 16.75 3.38
C TRP A 318 -3.51 17.00 3.19
N GLN A 319 -3.93 17.05 1.95
CA GLN A 319 -5.33 17.12 1.58
C GLN A 319 -5.92 15.71 1.56
N PRO A 320 -6.97 15.41 2.35
CA PRO A 320 -7.47 14.04 2.48
C PRO A 320 -8.05 13.46 1.19
N ASP A 321 -8.55 14.29 0.27
CA ASP A 321 -9.08 13.92 -1.05
C ASP A 321 -8.01 13.85 -2.15
N ASN A 322 -6.79 14.31 -1.87
CA ASN A 322 -5.66 14.17 -2.79
C ASN A 322 -5.08 12.76 -2.72
N LEU A 323 -5.38 11.94 -3.74
CA LEU A 323 -4.95 10.54 -3.77
C LEU A 323 -3.44 10.37 -3.85
N TYR A 324 -2.75 11.27 -4.55
CA TYR A 324 -1.30 11.26 -4.64
C TYR A 324 -0.63 11.48 -3.27
N GLN A 325 -1.15 12.40 -2.45
CA GLN A 325 -0.62 12.66 -1.11
C GLN A 325 -1.00 11.56 -0.10
N SER A 326 -2.28 11.18 -0.08
CA SER A 326 -2.77 10.19 0.91
C SER A 326 -2.18 8.79 0.69
N SER A 327 -2.02 8.37 -0.56
CA SER A 327 -1.43 7.07 -0.90
C SER A 327 0.05 6.96 -0.57
N ALA A 328 0.80 8.08 -0.64
CA ALA A 328 2.21 8.11 -0.26
C ALA A 328 2.44 7.73 1.21
N ILE A 329 1.52 8.15 2.11
CA ILE A 329 1.57 7.80 3.54
C ILE A 329 1.37 6.30 3.73
N LEU A 330 0.39 5.71 3.03
CA LEU A 330 0.15 4.25 3.10
C LEU A 330 1.30 3.45 2.48
N ALA A 331 1.89 3.95 1.40
CA ALA A 331 3.08 3.34 0.81
C ALA A 331 4.30 3.41 1.74
N ALA A 332 4.49 4.52 2.45
CA ALA A 332 5.55 4.66 3.45
C ALA A 332 5.39 3.67 4.61
N TYR A 333 4.15 3.45 5.06
CA TYR A 333 3.84 2.38 6.02
C TYR A 333 4.23 1.01 5.46
N LEU A 334 3.72 0.66 4.28
CA LEU A 334 3.97 -0.64 3.64
C LEU A 334 5.47 -0.88 3.43
N ASP A 335 6.19 0.09 2.87
CA ASP A 335 7.63 -0.04 2.65
C ASP A 335 8.39 -0.25 3.96
N THR A 336 8.04 0.49 5.02
CA THR A 336 8.72 0.39 6.30
C THR A 336 8.41 -0.93 7.01
N VAL A 337 7.13 -1.32 7.13
CA VAL A 337 6.74 -2.50 7.92
C VAL A 337 7.21 -3.81 7.29
N THR A 338 7.29 -3.87 5.96
CA THR A 338 7.72 -5.06 5.24
C THR A 338 9.24 -5.26 5.19
N MET A 339 10.03 -4.24 5.58
CA MET A 339 11.50 -4.36 5.61
C MET A 339 11.98 -5.52 6.48
N GLY A 340 11.28 -5.86 7.56
CA GLY A 340 11.69 -6.94 8.47
C GLY A 340 11.99 -8.27 7.76
N TYR A 341 11.20 -8.66 6.76
CA TYR A 341 11.39 -9.88 6.00
C TYR A 341 12.04 -9.69 4.61
N ARG A 342 12.36 -8.43 4.25
CA ARG A 342 13.05 -8.10 2.99
C ARG A 342 14.54 -7.81 3.14
N LEU A 343 15.07 -7.74 4.36
CA LEU A 343 16.50 -7.54 4.59
C LEU A 343 17.31 -8.78 4.19
N ARG A 344 18.55 -8.56 3.73
CA ARG A 344 19.50 -9.65 3.49
C ARG A 344 19.83 -10.34 4.80
N ASN A 345 19.99 -11.66 4.73
CA ASN A 345 20.35 -12.50 5.88
C ASN A 345 19.38 -12.45 7.08
N THR A 346 18.15 -11.96 6.89
CA THR A 346 17.13 -12.06 7.93
C THR A 346 16.62 -13.50 8.04
N PRO A 347 16.44 -14.02 9.27
CA PRO A 347 15.74 -15.29 9.48
C PRO A 347 14.23 -15.14 9.30
N GLU A 348 13.74 -13.91 9.17
CA GLU A 348 12.34 -13.58 9.04
C GLU A 348 11.83 -13.95 7.65
N SER A 349 10.65 -14.57 7.61
CA SER A 349 9.90 -14.81 6.37
C SER A 349 8.52 -14.19 6.49
N LEU A 350 7.81 -14.02 5.36
CA LEU A 350 6.44 -13.52 5.36
C LEU A 350 5.54 -14.33 6.29
N LEU A 351 5.62 -15.66 6.26
CA LEU A 351 4.85 -16.53 7.14
C LEU A 351 5.15 -16.25 8.63
N ARG A 352 6.44 -16.23 9.02
CA ARG A 352 6.83 -15.95 10.40
C ARG A 352 6.41 -14.56 10.86
N PHE A 353 6.49 -13.57 9.97
CA PHE A 353 6.02 -12.24 10.24
C PHE A 353 4.51 -12.21 10.53
N CYS A 354 3.70 -12.91 9.73
CA CYS A 354 2.27 -13.04 9.96
C CYS A 354 1.97 -13.78 11.28
N GLU A 355 2.53 -14.98 11.47
CA GLU A 355 2.28 -15.82 12.64
C GLU A 355 2.63 -15.14 13.97
N ARG A 356 3.66 -14.30 13.99
CA ARG A 356 4.07 -13.57 15.19
C ARG A 356 3.03 -12.59 15.71
N VAL A 357 2.21 -12.03 14.84
CA VAL A 357 1.25 -10.98 15.19
C VAL A 357 -0.20 -11.43 15.07
N THR A 358 -0.45 -12.69 14.70
CA THR A 358 -1.79 -13.26 14.57
C THR A 358 -2.04 -14.43 15.53
N PRO A 359 -1.96 -14.24 16.84
CA PRO A 359 -2.23 -15.31 17.79
C PRO A 359 -3.72 -15.69 17.78
N SER A 360 -4.03 -16.96 18.03
CA SER A 360 -5.39 -17.45 18.33
C SER A 360 -6.45 -17.06 17.29
N ASN A 361 -6.15 -17.23 16.00
CA ASN A 361 -7.02 -16.90 14.86
C ASN A 361 -7.40 -15.41 14.75
N ARG A 362 -6.60 -14.52 15.34
CA ARG A 362 -6.74 -13.05 15.23
C ARG A 362 -5.97 -12.55 14.00
N ASN A 363 -6.39 -12.95 12.80
CA ASN A 363 -5.67 -12.63 11.57
C ASN A 363 -5.88 -11.18 11.06
N MET A 364 -6.83 -10.41 11.61
CA MET A 364 -6.93 -8.97 11.41
C MET A 364 -5.97 -8.24 12.35
N THR A 365 -5.25 -7.26 11.82
CA THR A 365 -4.25 -6.47 12.55
C THR A 365 -4.45 -4.98 12.31
N ALA A 366 -3.90 -4.15 13.20
CA ALA A 366 -3.88 -2.70 13.07
C ALA A 366 -2.52 -2.20 12.60
N ALA A 367 -2.53 -1.13 11.83
CA ALA A 367 -1.35 -0.44 11.32
C ALA A 367 -1.05 0.81 12.13
N GLY A 368 0.19 0.97 12.57
CA GLY A 368 0.70 2.19 13.17
C GLY A 368 1.87 2.76 12.39
N LEU A 369 1.93 4.07 12.20
CA LEU A 369 3.00 4.78 11.52
C LEU A 369 3.40 6.04 12.27
N SER A 370 4.70 6.30 12.37
CA SER A 370 5.26 7.61 12.68
C SER A 370 6.16 8.03 11.52
N LEU A 371 5.76 9.08 10.84
CA LEU A 371 6.47 9.66 9.71
C LEU A 371 6.25 11.19 9.73
N PRO A 372 7.31 11.99 9.82
CA PRO A 372 8.65 11.62 10.31
C PRO A 372 8.62 11.17 11.78
N LEU A 373 9.70 10.57 12.29
CA LEU A 373 9.73 10.04 13.66
C LEU A 373 9.60 11.12 14.75
N GLY A 374 9.75 12.38 14.43
CA GLY A 374 9.59 13.49 15.39
C GLY A 374 10.79 13.74 16.30
N MET A 375 11.91 13.03 16.14
CA MET A 375 13.19 13.33 16.81
C MET A 375 13.74 14.70 16.36
N GLU A 376 14.26 15.49 17.28
CA GLU A 376 14.95 16.75 16.97
C GLU A 376 16.36 16.48 16.43
N GLN A 377 16.90 17.42 15.64
CA GLN A 377 18.19 17.24 14.93
C GLN A 377 19.38 16.89 15.84
N GLU A 378 19.41 17.39 17.06
CA GLU A 378 20.50 17.14 18.03
C GLU A 378 20.12 16.12 19.11
N GLN A 379 18.90 15.58 19.07
CA GLN A 379 18.39 14.64 20.06
C GLN A 379 18.88 13.22 19.77
N ASP A 380 19.24 12.48 20.80
CA ASP A 380 19.48 11.05 20.71
C ASP A 380 18.19 10.24 21.02
N LEU A 381 18.21 8.94 20.65
CA LEU A 381 17.03 8.09 20.79
C LEU A 381 16.63 7.87 22.26
N ILE A 382 17.58 7.84 23.20
CA ILE A 382 17.26 7.71 24.63
C ILE A 382 16.43 8.89 25.10
N ASP A 383 16.89 10.10 24.84
CA ASP A 383 16.20 11.33 25.28
C ASP A 383 14.84 11.48 24.57
N PHE A 384 14.75 11.07 23.29
CA PHE A 384 13.49 11.08 22.55
C PHE A 384 12.46 10.14 23.19
N LEU A 385 12.84 8.89 23.49
CA LEU A 385 11.96 7.91 24.10
C LEU A 385 11.60 8.24 25.55
N ASP A 386 12.54 8.78 26.33
CA ASP A 386 12.32 9.21 27.72
C ASP A 386 11.37 10.43 27.77
N GLY A 387 11.49 11.34 26.80
CA GLY A 387 10.61 12.49 26.65
C GLY A 387 9.21 12.16 26.13
N SER A 388 9.00 10.96 25.56
CA SER A 388 7.72 10.50 25.00
C SER A 388 6.77 10.00 26.10
N ASN A 389 6.56 10.80 27.13
CA ASN A 389 5.75 10.45 28.30
C ASN A 389 4.32 10.06 27.91
N ASN A 390 3.97 8.79 28.03
CA ASN A 390 2.62 8.21 27.91
C ASN A 390 1.88 8.44 26.58
N GLY A 391 2.54 8.98 25.57
CA GLY A 391 1.99 9.11 24.22
C GLY A 391 2.37 7.92 23.34
N SER A 392 1.46 7.45 22.52
CA SER A 392 1.83 6.50 21.48
C SER A 392 2.80 7.16 20.50
N LEU A 393 3.93 6.51 20.24
CA LEU A 393 4.86 6.93 19.17
C LEU A 393 4.23 6.81 17.78
N LEU A 394 3.13 6.08 17.67
CA LEU A 394 2.52 5.68 16.40
C LEU A 394 1.15 6.35 16.24
N THR A 395 0.89 6.85 15.06
CA THR A 395 -0.46 7.20 14.61
C THR A 395 -1.08 5.96 13.94
N GLN A 396 -2.30 5.59 14.39
CA GLN A 396 -2.99 4.43 13.83
C GLN A 396 -3.53 4.73 12.43
N LEU A 397 -3.27 3.86 11.47
CA LEU A 397 -3.81 3.92 10.12
C LEU A 397 -5.00 2.97 9.91
N THR A 398 -5.22 2.04 10.83
CA THR A 398 -6.42 1.19 10.80
C THR A 398 -7.61 1.96 11.38
N PRO A 399 -8.73 2.01 10.67
CA PRO A 399 -9.92 2.72 11.14
C PRO A 399 -10.45 2.18 12.46
N GLY A 400 -10.91 3.08 13.33
CA GLY A 400 -11.53 2.71 14.61
C GLY A 400 -10.59 2.11 15.66
N CYS A 401 -9.29 2.03 15.38
CA CYS A 401 -8.29 1.63 16.37
C CYS A 401 -7.65 2.87 16.99
N GLU A 402 -7.55 2.88 18.31
CA GLU A 402 -6.86 3.92 19.06
C GLU A 402 -5.50 3.40 19.55
N PRO A 403 -4.49 4.27 19.65
CA PRO A 403 -3.20 3.88 20.22
C PRO A 403 -3.32 3.60 21.73
N GLY A 404 -2.41 2.80 22.26
CA GLY A 404 -2.21 2.69 23.70
C GLY A 404 -2.99 1.59 24.41
N ASP A 405 -3.04 0.39 23.80
CA ASP A 405 -3.44 -0.81 24.54
C ASP A 405 -2.30 -1.34 25.40
N SER A 406 -2.63 -1.83 26.60
CA SER A 406 -1.66 -2.41 27.52
C SER A 406 -1.24 -3.84 27.14
N HIS A 407 -2.09 -4.52 26.35
CA HIS A 407 -1.88 -5.90 25.91
C HIS A 407 -1.86 -5.95 24.39
N VAL A 408 -0.66 -5.86 23.80
CA VAL A 408 -0.45 -5.82 22.35
C VAL A 408 0.58 -6.86 21.95
N VAL A 409 0.26 -7.65 20.92
CA VAL A 409 1.27 -8.38 20.16
C VAL A 409 1.61 -7.55 18.93
N GLN A 410 2.89 -7.22 18.75
CA GLN A 410 3.28 -6.30 17.69
C GLN A 410 4.63 -6.62 17.07
N SER A 411 4.76 -6.27 15.79
CA SER A 411 6.03 -6.23 15.08
C SER A 411 6.30 -4.79 14.64
N ILE A 412 7.46 -4.26 15.03
CA ILE A 412 7.84 -2.86 14.83
C ILE A 412 9.10 -2.82 13.98
N VAL A 413 9.12 -1.91 13.01
CA VAL A 413 10.28 -1.63 12.19
C VAL A 413 10.62 -0.15 12.26
N ALA A 414 11.85 0.16 12.70
CA ALA A 414 12.39 1.52 12.68
C ALA A 414 13.41 1.66 11.55
N ARG A 415 13.40 2.79 10.87
CA ARG A 415 14.37 3.09 9.83
C ARG A 415 14.88 4.52 9.91
N GLY A 416 16.10 4.75 9.40
CA GLY A 416 16.67 6.09 9.29
C GLY A 416 17.19 6.70 10.58
N ILE A 417 17.38 5.91 11.65
CA ILE A 417 18.01 6.35 12.88
C ILE A 417 19.48 5.95 12.82
N PRO A 418 20.41 6.90 12.68
CA PRO A 418 21.85 6.59 12.65
C PRO A 418 22.32 6.04 14.00
N HIS A 419 23.28 5.11 13.98
CA HIS A 419 23.85 4.56 15.22
C HIS A 419 24.49 5.63 16.12
N SER A 420 25.03 6.69 15.54
CA SER A 420 25.56 7.85 16.26
C SER A 420 24.52 8.59 17.11
N ARG A 421 23.24 8.46 16.77
CA ARG A 421 22.12 9.05 17.50
C ARG A 421 21.41 8.06 18.45
N LEU A 422 21.98 6.89 18.68
CA LEU A 422 21.41 5.91 19.58
C LEU A 422 21.48 6.40 21.04
N LYS A 423 22.65 6.89 21.45
CA LYS A 423 22.98 7.34 22.81
C LYS A 423 24.13 8.32 22.77
N ARG A 424 24.26 9.16 23.81
CA ARG A 424 25.39 10.09 23.93
C ARG A 424 26.70 9.36 24.17
N PRO A 425 27.84 9.91 23.74
CA PRO A 425 29.16 9.43 24.14
C PRO A 425 29.32 9.48 25.68
N VAL A 426 30.19 8.61 26.22
CA VAL A 426 30.36 8.42 27.66
C VAL A 426 30.68 9.71 28.42
N ASP A 427 31.50 10.58 27.81
CA ASP A 427 31.90 11.88 28.35
C ASP A 427 30.76 12.90 28.43
N GLN A 428 29.71 12.73 27.64
CA GLN A 428 28.56 13.62 27.55
C GLN A 428 27.27 12.98 28.11
N ALA A 429 27.31 11.68 28.45
CA ALA A 429 26.13 10.89 28.76
C ALA A 429 25.47 11.26 30.11
N GLY A 430 26.22 11.82 31.07
CA GLY A 430 25.65 12.30 32.33
C GLY A 430 24.64 11.35 32.99
N PRO A 431 23.37 11.77 33.12
CA PRO A 431 22.32 10.95 33.72
C PRO A 431 22.01 9.67 32.94
N GLN A 432 22.20 9.65 31.61
CA GLN A 432 21.89 8.49 30.77
C GLN A 432 22.70 7.24 31.16
N LEU A 433 23.92 7.40 31.73
CA LEU A 433 24.75 6.28 32.20
C LEU A 433 24.03 5.39 33.24
N ARG A 434 23.05 5.94 33.95
CA ARG A 434 22.27 5.21 34.96
C ARG A 434 21.05 4.50 34.38
N MET A 435 20.67 4.82 33.14
CA MET A 435 19.50 4.24 32.48
C MET A 435 19.82 2.86 31.90
N ALA A 436 18.91 1.90 32.04
CA ALA A 436 19.06 0.59 31.42
C ALA A 436 19.21 0.69 29.88
N ALA A 437 18.55 1.66 29.27
CA ALA A 437 18.63 1.96 27.83
C ALA A 437 20.06 2.24 27.34
N TYR A 438 20.94 2.77 28.22
CA TYR A 438 22.34 3.06 27.83
C TYR A 438 23.15 1.80 27.50
N LYS A 439 22.71 0.61 27.98
CA LYS A 439 23.32 -0.69 27.68
C LYS A 439 22.92 -1.25 26.31
N CYS A 440 21.89 -0.69 25.70
CA CYS A 440 21.46 -1.12 24.37
C CYS A 440 22.51 -0.76 23.32
N GLU A 441 22.76 -1.67 22.40
CA GLU A 441 23.76 -1.53 21.33
C GLU A 441 23.12 -1.28 19.96
N SER A 442 21.79 -1.43 19.86
CA SER A 442 21.04 -1.21 18.62
C SER A 442 19.70 -0.49 18.86
N VAL A 443 19.19 0.15 17.82
CA VAL A 443 17.87 0.79 17.83
C VAL A 443 16.78 -0.22 18.17
N SER A 444 16.84 -1.43 17.61
CA SER A 444 15.86 -2.48 17.89
C SER A 444 15.85 -2.91 19.35
N GLN A 445 17.03 -3.08 19.99
CA GLN A 445 17.11 -3.39 21.42
C GLN A 445 16.52 -2.26 22.28
N MET A 446 16.76 -1.02 21.92
CA MET A 446 16.24 0.13 22.64
C MET A 446 14.72 0.24 22.53
N LEU A 447 14.17 0.02 21.35
CA LEU A 447 12.72 -0.04 21.15
C LEU A 447 12.07 -1.19 21.93
N LEU A 448 12.68 -2.37 21.92
CA LEU A 448 12.21 -3.51 22.72
C LEU A 448 12.13 -3.14 24.20
N LEU A 449 13.20 -2.55 24.74
CA LEU A 449 13.23 -2.11 26.15
C LEU A 449 12.16 -1.06 26.43
N TYR A 450 11.99 -0.06 25.55
CA TYR A 450 10.96 0.96 25.68
C TYR A 450 9.56 0.36 25.76
N TYR A 451 9.19 -0.50 24.81
CA TYR A 451 7.86 -1.11 24.78
C TYR A 451 7.63 -2.10 25.93
N GLN A 452 8.64 -2.79 26.41
CA GLN A 452 8.55 -3.61 27.62
C GLN A 452 8.28 -2.78 28.88
N CYS A 453 8.86 -1.59 28.95
CA CYS A 453 8.63 -0.69 30.08
C CYS A 453 7.28 0.06 29.98
N ALA A 454 6.89 0.48 28.77
CA ALA A 454 5.67 1.25 28.55
C ALA A 454 4.39 0.39 28.59
N TYR A 455 4.47 -0.86 28.15
CA TYR A 455 3.32 -1.77 27.98
C TYR A 455 3.64 -3.15 28.55
N HIS A 456 3.40 -3.34 29.84
CA HIS A 456 3.84 -4.53 30.60
C HIS A 456 3.27 -5.88 30.10
N GLY A 457 2.13 -5.89 29.42
CA GLY A 457 1.50 -7.08 28.85
C GLY A 457 1.81 -7.33 27.38
N SER A 458 2.75 -6.58 26.80
CA SER A 458 2.97 -6.61 25.33
C SER A 458 4.08 -7.56 24.92
N VAL A 459 3.84 -8.29 23.83
CA VAL A 459 4.86 -9.06 23.12
C VAL A 459 5.30 -8.23 21.90
N THR A 460 6.54 -7.75 21.93
CA THR A 460 7.07 -6.86 20.89
C THR A 460 8.24 -7.53 20.17
N HIS A 461 8.19 -7.51 18.84
CA HIS A 461 9.32 -7.82 17.97
C HIS A 461 9.79 -6.54 17.30
N ALA A 462 11.07 -6.25 17.32
CA ALA A 462 11.62 -5.04 16.74
C ALA A 462 12.73 -5.33 15.75
N ALA A 463 12.67 -4.70 14.60
CA ALA A 463 13.75 -4.63 13.62
C ALA A 463 14.16 -3.19 13.39
N SER A 464 15.40 -2.97 12.98
CA SER A 464 15.88 -1.63 12.65
C SER A 464 16.85 -1.65 11.49
N LEU A 465 16.82 -0.59 10.68
CA LEU A 465 17.75 -0.37 9.59
C LEU A 465 18.19 1.10 9.54
N PRO A 466 19.46 1.38 9.23
CA PRO A 466 19.97 2.75 9.17
C PRO A 466 19.47 3.53 7.96
N LEU A 467 19.01 2.83 6.89
CA LEU A 467 18.51 3.44 5.67
C LEU A 467 17.18 4.18 5.92
N PRO A 468 17.13 5.54 5.77
CA PRO A 468 15.89 6.29 5.94
C PRO A 468 14.89 6.00 4.80
N LEU A 469 13.64 6.43 4.99
CA LEU A 469 12.66 6.46 3.92
C LEU A 469 13.09 7.50 2.89
N ASN A 470 13.13 7.14 1.61
CA ASN A 470 13.39 8.09 0.53
C ASN A 470 12.12 8.93 0.28
N THR A 471 12.22 10.24 0.42
CA THR A 471 11.12 11.19 0.20
C THR A 471 11.39 12.16 -0.95
N LYS A 472 12.41 11.86 -1.79
CA LYS A 472 12.65 12.59 -3.03
C LYS A 472 11.51 12.35 -4.04
N LEU A 473 11.36 13.26 -4.99
CA LEU A 473 10.43 13.10 -6.10
C LEU A 473 10.59 11.70 -6.75
N PRO A 474 9.48 11.03 -7.09
CA PRO A 474 8.09 11.52 -7.11
C PRO A 474 7.29 11.33 -5.80
N PHE A 475 7.92 11.34 -4.64
CA PHE A 475 7.22 11.37 -3.36
C PHE A 475 6.72 12.81 -3.08
N PRO A 476 5.51 13.01 -2.50
CA PRO A 476 4.98 14.36 -2.21
C PRO A 476 5.71 15.01 -1.01
N TYR A 477 6.84 15.64 -1.27
CA TYR A 477 7.63 16.32 -0.23
C TYR A 477 6.91 17.50 0.43
N GLU A 478 5.89 18.05 -0.22
CA GLU A 478 5.06 19.16 0.27
C GLU A 478 4.21 18.79 1.48
N ILE A 479 3.99 17.51 1.74
CA ILE A 479 3.23 17.09 2.94
C ILE A 479 4.01 17.32 4.24
N PHE A 480 5.32 17.50 4.18
CA PHE A 480 6.14 17.72 5.38
C PHE A 480 6.04 19.16 5.88
N ASP A 481 5.80 19.29 7.19
CA ASP A 481 5.78 20.57 7.88
C ASP A 481 7.09 21.38 7.66
N ALA A 482 6.99 22.71 7.69
CA ALA A 482 8.15 23.61 7.57
C ALA A 482 9.21 23.40 8.67
N HIS A 483 8.80 22.87 9.82
CA HIS A 483 9.70 22.57 10.95
C HIS A 483 10.47 21.23 10.80
N ILE A 484 10.30 20.51 9.69
CA ILE A 484 11.05 19.30 9.39
C ILE A 484 12.22 19.65 8.47
N ALA A 485 13.43 19.29 8.87
CA ALA A 485 14.66 19.51 8.11
C ALA A 485 14.75 18.62 6.86
N ALA A 486 15.70 18.86 5.97
CA ALA A 486 15.91 18.08 4.75
C ALA A 486 16.23 16.59 4.99
N ASP A 487 16.78 16.26 6.14
CA ASP A 487 17.09 14.90 6.60
C ASP A 487 15.90 14.23 7.34
N GLY A 488 14.74 14.92 7.42
CA GLY A 488 13.53 14.43 8.04
C GLY A 488 13.48 14.51 9.57
N PHE A 489 14.49 15.08 10.22
CA PHE A 489 14.47 15.36 11.65
C PHE A 489 13.82 16.72 11.91
N LYS A 490 13.24 16.87 13.12
CA LYS A 490 12.61 18.12 13.51
C LYS A 490 13.68 19.19 13.82
N LEU A 491 13.47 20.38 13.30
CA LEU A 491 14.31 21.55 13.60
C LEU A 491 14.15 22.00 15.06
N LEU A 492 15.21 22.55 15.63
CA LEU A 492 15.20 23.04 17.02
C LEU A 492 14.30 24.27 17.18
N GLY A 493 13.48 24.28 18.19
CA GLY A 493 12.64 25.42 18.56
C GLY A 493 11.58 25.74 17.49
N GLN A 494 11.55 27.00 17.05
CA GLN A 494 10.63 27.51 16.01
C GLN A 494 11.35 27.73 14.66
N ALA A 495 12.50 27.10 14.44
CA ALA A 495 13.18 27.19 13.17
C ALA A 495 12.37 26.56 12.05
N GLU A 496 12.39 27.17 10.88
CA GLU A 496 11.73 26.67 9.67
C GLU A 496 12.76 26.31 8.62
N ARG A 497 12.46 25.28 7.82
CA ARG A 497 13.25 24.88 6.66
C ARG A 497 13.19 25.96 5.59
N GLU A 498 14.33 26.25 4.96
CA GLU A 498 14.38 27.11 3.77
C GLU A 498 13.46 26.56 2.67
N LYS A 499 12.70 27.44 2.01
CA LYS A 499 11.69 27.04 1.02
C LYS A 499 12.23 26.22 -0.15
N ASP A 500 13.49 26.46 -0.51
CA ASP A 500 14.15 25.76 -1.62
C ASP A 500 14.75 24.41 -1.18
N ASN A 501 14.77 24.11 0.12
CA ASN A 501 15.33 22.89 0.66
C ASN A 501 14.21 21.87 0.95
N ARG A 502 14.17 20.78 0.18
CA ARG A 502 13.12 19.74 0.28
C ARG A 502 13.52 18.65 1.28
N VAL A 503 12.54 17.97 1.86
CA VAL A 503 12.79 16.77 2.65
C VAL A 503 13.13 15.63 1.68
N GLY A 504 14.39 15.23 1.64
CA GLY A 504 14.89 14.20 0.74
C GLY A 504 14.88 12.80 1.35
N SER A 505 14.83 12.72 2.66
CA SER A 505 14.72 11.46 3.40
C SER A 505 14.08 11.70 4.78
N ALA A 506 13.47 10.67 5.36
CA ALA A 506 12.88 10.80 6.70
C ALA A 506 13.05 9.52 7.53
N PRO A 507 13.35 9.65 8.84
CA PRO A 507 13.26 8.54 9.76
C PRO A 507 11.80 8.16 9.97
N ALA A 508 11.51 6.86 10.00
CA ALA A 508 10.15 6.35 10.15
C ALA A 508 10.10 5.16 11.11
N LEU A 509 8.96 5.02 11.77
CA LEU A 509 8.63 3.87 12.61
C LEU A 509 7.27 3.33 12.16
N ALA A 510 7.20 2.06 11.79
CA ALA A 510 5.95 1.39 11.45
C ALA A 510 5.75 0.15 12.30
N ALA A 511 4.50 -0.14 12.62
CA ALA A 511 4.14 -1.33 13.38
C ALA A 511 2.88 -2.00 12.82
N VAL A 512 2.87 -3.33 12.90
CA VAL A 512 1.65 -4.16 12.85
C VAL A 512 1.33 -4.57 14.26
N GLN A 513 0.10 -4.34 14.68
CA GLN A 513 -0.36 -4.54 16.06
C GLN A 513 -1.62 -5.39 16.11
N ASN A 514 -1.71 -6.26 17.10
CA ASN A 514 -2.89 -7.07 17.38
C ASN A 514 -3.30 -6.87 18.84
N SER A 515 -4.52 -6.43 19.05
CA SER A 515 -5.08 -6.22 20.39
C SER A 515 -6.59 -6.41 20.39
N SER A 516 -7.17 -6.46 21.58
CA SER A 516 -8.63 -6.54 21.77
C SER A 516 -9.40 -5.33 21.19
N LYS A 517 -8.74 -4.20 21.00
CA LYS A 517 -9.38 -2.99 20.40
C LYS A 517 -9.83 -3.19 18.95
N LEU A 518 -9.26 -4.16 18.23
CA LEU A 518 -9.74 -4.54 16.90
C LEU A 518 -11.18 -5.07 16.92
N GLY A 519 -11.63 -5.68 18.02
CA GLY A 519 -13.02 -6.05 18.20
C GLY A 519 -13.99 -4.85 18.13
N ALA A 520 -13.60 -3.69 18.66
CA ALA A 520 -14.42 -2.47 18.57
C ALA A 520 -14.59 -1.95 17.14
N HIS A 521 -13.58 -2.12 16.27
CA HIS A 521 -13.71 -1.82 14.85
C HIS A 521 -14.77 -2.71 14.18
N LEU A 522 -14.74 -4.01 14.47
CA LEU A 522 -15.72 -4.98 13.95
C LEU A 522 -17.15 -4.72 14.50
N ASP A 523 -17.26 -4.34 15.77
CA ASP A 523 -18.55 -3.91 16.37
C ASP A 523 -19.10 -2.66 15.68
N THR A 524 -18.22 -1.69 15.38
CA THR A 524 -18.62 -0.47 14.66
C THR A 524 -19.11 -0.81 13.26
N LEU A 525 -18.40 -1.66 12.53
CA LEU A 525 -18.81 -2.13 11.21
C LEU A 525 -20.16 -2.84 11.27
N HIS A 526 -20.34 -3.81 12.17
CA HIS A 526 -21.61 -4.49 12.37
C HIS A 526 -22.74 -3.50 12.71
N GLY A 527 -22.48 -2.50 13.57
CA GLY A 527 -23.44 -1.46 13.93
C GLY A 527 -23.92 -0.60 12.75
N GLN A 528 -23.07 -0.45 11.69
CA GLN A 528 -23.45 0.25 10.46
C GLN A 528 -24.31 -0.61 9.53
N THR A 529 -24.20 -1.91 9.60
CA THR A 529 -24.63 -2.87 8.57
C THR A 529 -25.84 -3.70 8.92
N HIS A 530 -26.05 -4.05 10.20
CA HIS A 530 -27.11 -4.97 10.63
C HIS A 530 -28.54 -4.54 10.24
N ARG A 531 -28.76 -3.28 9.84
CA ARG A 531 -30.08 -2.75 9.39
C ARG A 531 -30.15 -2.56 7.88
N VAL A 532 -29.10 -2.88 7.14
CA VAL A 532 -29.10 -2.74 5.69
C VAL A 532 -29.96 -3.85 5.09
N GLN A 533 -30.92 -3.46 4.23
CA GLN A 533 -31.74 -4.36 3.46
C GLN A 533 -31.27 -4.36 2.01
N LEU A 534 -30.72 -5.46 1.53
CA LEU A 534 -30.16 -5.57 0.18
C LEU A 534 -31.18 -5.28 -0.92
N ALA A 535 -32.45 -5.64 -0.69
CA ALA A 535 -33.53 -5.35 -1.63
C ALA A 535 -33.72 -3.85 -1.93
N LYS A 536 -33.23 -2.96 -1.06
CA LYS A 536 -33.23 -1.49 -1.27
C LYS A 536 -32.01 -0.99 -2.05
N LEU A 537 -30.99 -1.83 -2.22
CA LEU A 537 -29.78 -1.54 -2.96
C LEU A 537 -29.91 -2.17 -4.35
N GLN A 538 -30.30 -1.37 -5.34
CA GLN A 538 -30.59 -1.87 -6.69
C GLN A 538 -29.46 -2.74 -7.28
N SER A 539 -28.22 -2.36 -7.09
CA SER A 539 -27.04 -3.09 -7.58
C SER A 539 -26.91 -4.49 -6.97
N TYR A 540 -27.24 -4.66 -5.68
CA TYR A 540 -27.25 -5.97 -5.02
C TYR A 540 -28.52 -6.77 -5.35
N ALA A 541 -29.68 -6.09 -5.42
CA ALA A 541 -30.94 -6.74 -5.78
C ALA A 541 -30.91 -7.34 -7.21
N GLN A 542 -30.14 -6.75 -8.13
CA GLN A 542 -30.00 -7.23 -9.51
C GLN A 542 -28.97 -8.35 -9.67
N SER A 543 -28.02 -8.50 -8.75
CA SER A 543 -26.97 -9.53 -8.81
C SER A 543 -27.44 -10.93 -8.38
N GLY A 544 -28.65 -11.05 -7.84
CA GLY A 544 -29.14 -12.32 -7.31
C GLY A 544 -28.54 -12.72 -5.95
N PHE A 545 -27.73 -11.85 -5.33
CA PHE A 545 -27.19 -12.08 -4.00
C PHE A 545 -28.29 -11.92 -2.95
N GLU A 546 -28.48 -12.96 -2.15
CA GLU A 546 -29.62 -13.06 -1.24
C GLU A 546 -29.34 -12.43 0.13
N GLN A 547 -30.41 -11.96 0.82
CA GLN A 547 -30.31 -11.39 2.16
C GLN A 547 -29.76 -12.41 3.17
N GLU A 548 -30.10 -13.70 3.02
CA GLU A 548 -29.65 -14.78 3.89
C GLU A 548 -28.13 -14.99 3.85
N GLU A 549 -27.52 -14.85 2.66
CA GLU A 549 -26.06 -14.91 2.49
C GLU A 549 -25.37 -13.74 3.21
N TYR A 550 -25.98 -12.55 3.11
CA TYR A 550 -25.49 -11.37 3.81
C TYR A 550 -25.60 -11.49 5.33
N ASP A 551 -26.75 -11.98 5.82
CA ASP A 551 -26.98 -12.18 7.26
C ASP A 551 -25.99 -13.24 7.80
N THR A 552 -25.69 -14.28 7.03
CA THR A 552 -24.65 -15.27 7.36
C THR A 552 -23.27 -14.61 7.47
N ALA A 553 -22.92 -13.73 6.53
CA ALA A 553 -21.64 -12.99 6.60
C ALA A 553 -21.58 -12.08 7.84
N LEU A 554 -22.70 -11.47 8.24
CA LEU A 554 -22.78 -10.67 9.48
C LEU A 554 -22.59 -11.52 10.73
N ASP A 555 -23.21 -12.68 10.80
CA ASP A 555 -23.05 -13.61 11.93
C ASP A 555 -21.60 -14.10 12.04
N LYS A 556 -20.98 -14.43 10.92
CA LYS A 556 -19.56 -14.80 10.87
C LYS A 556 -18.62 -13.65 11.28
N LEU A 557 -18.96 -12.43 10.92
CA LEU A 557 -18.21 -11.25 11.37
C LEU A 557 -18.29 -11.08 12.90
N LEU A 558 -19.43 -11.39 13.52
CA LEU A 558 -19.57 -11.38 14.98
C LEU A 558 -18.78 -12.53 15.65
N GLU A 559 -18.79 -13.73 15.08
CA GLU A 559 -17.94 -14.84 15.54
C GLU A 559 -16.46 -14.45 15.46
N PHE A 560 -16.04 -13.84 14.37
CA PHE A 560 -14.67 -13.36 14.18
C PHE A 560 -14.28 -12.27 15.20
N ARG A 561 -15.19 -11.30 15.46
CA ARG A 561 -15.01 -10.29 16.51
C ARG A 561 -14.79 -10.94 17.88
N ASP A 562 -15.48 -12.01 18.18
CA ASP A 562 -15.40 -12.68 19.49
C ASP A 562 -14.00 -13.24 19.77
N ASN A 563 -13.20 -13.52 18.74
CA ASN A 563 -11.79 -13.85 18.91
C ASN A 563 -10.97 -12.72 19.57
N TYR A 564 -11.45 -11.46 19.53
CA TYR A 564 -10.78 -10.30 20.10
C TYR A 564 -11.29 -9.90 21.49
N LYS A 565 -12.26 -10.61 22.08
CA LYS A 565 -12.88 -10.23 23.36
C LYS A 565 -12.06 -10.59 24.59
N ASP A 566 -11.28 -11.67 24.53
CA ASP A 566 -10.55 -12.21 25.68
C ASP A 566 -9.05 -11.91 25.59
N ASP A 567 -8.58 -10.97 26.43
CA ASP A 567 -7.16 -10.64 26.57
C ASP A 567 -6.41 -11.59 27.52
N HIS A 568 -7.09 -12.54 28.11
CA HIS A 568 -6.49 -13.44 29.14
C HIS A 568 -5.55 -14.52 28.58
N TYR A 569 -5.36 -14.59 27.25
CA TYR A 569 -4.54 -15.60 26.58
C TYR A 569 -3.35 -15.05 25.77
N LEU A 570 -3.02 -13.76 25.93
CA LEU A 570 -1.83 -13.15 25.33
C LEU A 570 -0.64 -13.22 26.28
#